data_efe153bace718f87310d221a9078a8cc
#
_entry.id   efe153bace718f87310d221a9078a8cc
#
_cell.length_a   1.000
_cell.length_b   1.000
_cell.length_c   1.000
_cell.angle_alpha   90.00
_cell.angle_beta   90.00
_cell.angle_gamma   90.00
#
_symmetry.space_group_name_H-M   'P 1'
#
loop_
_entity.id
_entity.type
_entity.pdbx_description
1 polymer ?
#
loop_
_entity_poly.entity_id
_entity_poly.type
_entity_poly.pdbx_seq_one_letter_code
_entity_poly.pdbx_strand_id
1 'polypeptide(L)'
;EDTHELYAKAKEAARFVEQVSGASDVIVEQTMGLPQLVVKYNRGKIARYGINIEELNTMIRTAYAGEVSGVVFENERRFDLVVRLDQEKVADLNLDKLFIRTSEGIQIPVSEVASIDLVNGPLQINRDATKRRIVIGVNVRDADIQQVVSEIQQILDKNIKLQPGYYFEYGGQFENLQNAIRTLTIVIPVALMLILLILFFAFKNVTYTLMVFSTVPLSLIGGILALWLRGLPFSISAGVGFIALFGVAVLNGILMINHFNDLRKQNKYAMTTNQIIKRGTPHLLRPVFLTGLVASLGFVPMAIATSAGAEVQRPLATVVIGGLILSTILTLIILPVFYKIVNAASAGWKQPKRRLHLFILLPALLLSATATAQAPQTVSLEQAIEIAKQNHPRLKIATTAIRQAQAGRGEIVEATPTTFNYSWGQLN
;
A
#
# COMPACT_ATOMS: atom_id res chain seq x y z
N GLU A 1 26.32 -3.28 3.50
CA GLU A 1 25.29 -2.45 2.86
C GLU A 1 25.82 -1.03 2.70
N ASP A 2 26.54 -0.81 1.59
CA ASP A 2 27.16 0.47 1.27
C ASP A 2 26.11 1.43 0.70
N THR A 3 26.02 2.65 1.28
CA THR A 3 25.09 3.69 0.83
C THR A 3 25.50 4.26 -0.53
N HIS A 4 26.79 4.28 -0.82
CA HIS A 4 27.31 4.75 -2.12
C HIS A 4 26.92 3.80 -3.24
N GLU A 5 27.05 2.49 -3.00
CA GLU A 5 26.67 1.48 -3.98
C GLU A 5 25.17 1.47 -4.21
N LEU A 6 24.38 1.57 -3.13
CA LEU A 6 22.92 1.64 -3.21
C LEU A 6 22.46 2.86 -4.04
N TYR A 7 23.07 4.03 -3.83
CA TYR A 7 22.79 5.25 -4.58
C TYR A 7 23.21 5.15 -6.05
N ALA A 8 24.38 4.54 -6.32
CA ALA A 8 24.85 4.32 -7.69
C ALA A 8 23.89 3.40 -8.46
N LYS A 9 23.44 2.30 -7.81
CA LYS A 9 22.45 1.38 -8.40
C LYS A 9 21.07 2.02 -8.59
N ALA A 10 20.64 2.88 -7.67
CA ALA A 10 19.39 3.63 -7.83
C ALA A 10 19.44 4.59 -9.03
N LYS A 11 20.57 5.29 -9.24
CA LYS A 11 20.77 6.13 -10.43
C LYS A 11 20.82 5.33 -11.73
N GLU A 12 21.46 4.17 -11.71
CA GLU A 12 21.49 3.26 -12.86
C GLU A 12 20.06 2.80 -13.20
N ALA A 13 19.28 2.38 -12.20
CA ALA A 13 17.89 1.97 -12.35
C ALA A 13 17.02 3.10 -12.90
N ALA A 14 17.15 4.32 -12.37
CA ALA A 14 16.38 5.48 -12.83
C ALA A 14 16.56 5.75 -14.32
N ARG A 15 17.79 5.63 -14.86
CA ARG A 15 18.06 5.79 -16.29
C ARG A 15 17.33 4.79 -17.18
N PHE A 16 17.14 3.56 -16.70
CA PHE A 16 16.35 2.57 -17.43
C PHE A 16 14.86 2.85 -17.31
N VAL A 17 14.40 3.28 -16.14
CA VAL A 17 13.00 3.65 -15.91
C VAL A 17 12.57 4.84 -16.75
N GLU A 18 13.43 5.83 -16.96
CA GLU A 18 13.17 6.99 -17.82
C GLU A 18 12.89 6.61 -19.30
N GLN A 19 13.32 5.42 -19.73
CA GLN A 19 13.11 4.94 -21.10
C GLN A 19 11.74 4.27 -21.30
N VAL A 20 11.02 3.98 -20.21
CA VAL A 20 9.72 3.31 -20.25
C VAL A 20 8.63 4.28 -20.67
N SER A 21 7.85 3.89 -21.67
CA SER A 21 6.72 4.69 -22.15
C SER A 21 5.66 4.85 -21.05
N GLY A 22 5.26 6.09 -20.77
CA GLY A 22 4.32 6.41 -19.69
C GLY A 22 4.97 6.69 -18.32
N ALA A 23 6.25 6.40 -18.13
CA ALA A 23 7.00 6.85 -16.97
C ALA A 23 7.37 8.34 -17.13
N SER A 24 7.02 9.15 -16.15
CA SER A 24 7.27 10.59 -16.12
C SER A 24 7.83 11.00 -14.78
N ASP A 25 8.55 12.14 -14.78
CA ASP A 25 9.09 12.75 -13.55
C ASP A 25 9.84 11.73 -12.67
N VAL A 26 10.78 10.98 -13.26
CA VAL A 26 11.59 10.00 -12.54
C VAL A 26 12.55 10.74 -11.61
N ILE A 27 12.37 10.58 -10.31
CA ILE A 27 13.15 11.27 -9.29
C ILE A 27 13.81 10.23 -8.38
N VAL A 28 15.13 10.27 -8.31
CA VAL A 28 15.89 9.49 -7.31
C VAL A 28 16.01 10.30 -6.03
N GLU A 29 15.67 9.68 -4.92
CA GLU A 29 15.80 10.28 -3.60
C GLU A 29 17.26 10.70 -3.35
N GLN A 30 17.47 11.98 -3.00
CA GLN A 30 18.79 12.51 -2.72
C GLN A 30 19.25 12.06 -1.31
N THR A 31 19.97 10.95 -1.26
CA THR A 31 20.53 10.43 -0.02
C THR A 31 21.99 10.80 0.20
N MET A 32 22.65 11.33 -0.84
CA MET A 32 24.07 11.66 -0.86
C MET A 32 24.30 13.09 -1.35
N GLY A 33 25.44 13.66 -1.00
CA GLY A 33 25.87 14.95 -1.55
C GLY A 33 25.93 16.10 -0.55
N LEU A 34 25.76 15.83 0.76
CA LEU A 34 26.06 16.81 1.78
C LEU A 34 27.58 16.93 1.94
N PRO A 35 28.22 18.05 1.55
CA PRO A 35 29.63 18.24 1.81
C PRO A 35 29.87 18.32 3.31
N GLN A 36 30.72 17.44 3.82
CA GLN A 36 31.10 17.36 5.23
C GLN A 36 32.60 17.51 5.38
N LEU A 37 32.99 18.34 6.34
CA LEU A 37 34.38 18.44 6.77
C LEU A 37 34.65 17.34 7.82
N VAL A 38 35.40 16.33 7.42
CA VAL A 38 35.77 15.23 8.31
C VAL A 38 37.18 15.47 8.83
N VAL A 39 37.30 15.66 10.15
CA VAL A 39 38.59 15.87 10.80
C VAL A 39 39.15 14.52 11.22
N LYS A 40 40.32 14.15 10.70
CA LYS A 40 41.05 12.93 11.09
C LYS A 40 42.17 13.29 12.02
N TYR A 41 42.16 12.75 13.23
CA TYR A 41 43.12 13.02 14.28
C TYR A 41 44.28 12.00 14.24
N ASN A 42 45.52 12.52 14.31
CA ASN A 42 46.71 11.67 14.60
C ASN A 42 46.89 11.54 16.11
N ARG A 43 46.24 10.53 16.69
CA ARG A 43 46.24 10.29 18.14
C ARG A 43 47.63 10.12 18.74
N GLY A 44 48.55 9.55 17.98
CA GLY A 44 49.94 9.38 18.44
C GLY A 44 50.69 10.70 18.59
N LYS A 45 50.53 11.64 17.64
CA LYS A 45 51.09 12.99 17.74
C LYS A 45 50.41 13.81 18.81
N ILE A 46 49.08 13.74 18.93
CA ILE A 46 48.30 14.40 19.95
C ILE A 46 48.80 14.03 21.34
N ALA A 47 48.97 12.71 21.60
CA ALA A 47 49.50 12.24 22.88
C ALA A 47 50.92 12.70 23.14
N ARG A 48 51.79 12.71 22.09
CA ARG A 48 53.18 13.17 22.23
C ARG A 48 53.29 14.65 22.61
N TYR A 49 52.39 15.50 22.06
CA TYR A 49 52.36 16.93 22.34
C TYR A 49 51.53 17.30 23.55
N GLY A 50 50.92 16.35 24.24
CA GLY A 50 50.07 16.56 25.42
C GLY A 50 48.85 17.43 25.15
N ILE A 51 48.25 17.34 23.94
CA ILE A 51 47.11 18.16 23.49
C ILE A 51 45.83 17.48 23.93
N ASN A 52 44.87 18.27 24.43
CA ASN A 52 43.52 17.81 24.70
C ASN A 52 42.72 17.79 23.40
N ILE A 53 42.10 16.64 23.07
CA ILE A 53 41.28 16.47 21.85
C ILE A 53 40.07 17.43 21.89
N GLU A 54 39.51 17.70 23.06
CA GLU A 54 38.36 18.60 23.20
C GLU A 54 38.71 20.07 22.90
N GLU A 55 39.88 20.53 23.34
CA GLU A 55 40.39 21.86 22.98
C GLU A 55 40.62 21.98 21.48
N LEU A 56 41.17 20.92 20.85
CA LEU A 56 41.38 20.86 19.41
C LEU A 56 40.05 20.86 18.65
N ASN A 57 39.05 20.11 19.12
CA ASN A 57 37.71 20.13 18.55
C ASN A 57 37.05 21.50 18.67
N THR A 58 37.11 22.12 19.83
CA THR A 58 36.53 23.44 20.06
C THR A 58 37.17 24.49 19.16
N MET A 59 38.50 24.45 19.02
CA MET A 59 39.21 25.35 18.11
C MET A 59 38.76 25.19 16.66
N ILE A 60 38.73 23.95 16.16
CA ILE A 60 38.33 23.70 14.77
C ILE A 60 36.86 24.09 14.58
N ARG A 61 35.98 23.78 15.53
CA ARG A 61 34.55 24.16 15.47
C ARG A 61 34.39 25.67 15.47
N THR A 62 35.07 26.38 16.37
CA THR A 62 35.06 27.85 16.41
C THR A 62 35.51 28.47 15.09
N ALA A 63 36.56 27.88 14.47
CA ALA A 63 37.10 28.36 13.24
C ALA A 63 36.16 28.19 12.04
N TYR A 64 35.55 27.04 11.89
CA TYR A 64 34.75 26.66 10.71
C TYR A 64 33.25 26.90 10.90
N ALA A 65 32.68 26.55 12.05
CA ALA A 65 31.23 26.59 12.31
C ALA A 65 30.79 27.69 13.25
N GLY A 66 31.69 28.17 14.10
CA GLY A 66 31.41 29.04 15.22
C GLY A 66 31.07 28.25 16.51
N GLU A 67 31.40 28.83 17.65
CA GLU A 67 31.12 28.29 18.97
C GLU A 67 30.28 29.26 19.79
N VAL A 68 29.25 28.73 20.48
CA VAL A 68 28.39 29.53 21.37
C VAL A 68 29.16 29.86 22.62
N SER A 69 29.56 31.13 22.78
CA SER A 69 30.30 31.64 23.93
C SER A 69 29.40 32.08 25.07
N GLY A 70 28.16 32.36 24.78
CA GLY A 70 27.21 32.83 25.79
C GLY A 70 25.82 33.05 25.23
N VAL A 71 24.93 33.59 26.05
CA VAL A 71 23.55 33.90 25.68
C VAL A 71 23.25 35.34 26.09
N VAL A 72 22.66 36.10 25.17
CA VAL A 72 22.16 37.44 25.38
C VAL A 72 20.63 37.39 25.45
N PHE A 73 20.08 38.04 26.49
CA PHE A 73 18.64 38.18 26.64
C PHE A 73 18.24 39.60 26.24
N GLU A 74 17.34 39.74 25.29
CA GLU A 74 16.66 40.99 24.94
C GLU A 74 15.17 40.83 25.25
N ASN A 75 14.74 41.38 26.36
CA ASN A 75 13.42 41.15 26.95
C ASN A 75 13.15 39.65 27.20
N GLU A 76 12.15 39.07 26.50
CA GLU A 76 11.81 37.64 26.58
C GLU A 76 12.52 36.78 25.51
N ARG A 77 13.31 37.39 24.63
CA ARG A 77 14.01 36.69 23.55
C ARG A 77 15.42 36.33 23.97
N ARG A 78 15.79 35.11 23.67
CA ARG A 78 17.12 34.56 23.90
C ARG A 78 17.88 34.50 22.57
N PHE A 79 19.12 35.05 22.54
CA PHE A 79 20.03 35.01 21.40
C PHE A 79 21.34 34.37 21.83
N ASP A 80 21.83 33.41 21.01
CA ASP A 80 23.12 32.79 21.24
C ASP A 80 24.24 33.75 20.76
N LEU A 81 25.20 34.03 21.63
CA LEU A 81 26.41 34.79 21.29
C LEU A 81 27.41 33.81 20.69
N VAL A 82 27.58 33.88 19.36
CA VAL A 82 28.45 32.98 18.60
C VAL A 82 29.75 33.65 18.23
N VAL A 83 30.87 33.04 18.60
CA VAL A 83 32.20 33.46 18.17
C VAL A 83 32.62 32.60 16.99
N ARG A 84 32.98 33.24 15.88
CA ARG A 84 33.46 32.56 14.65
C ARG A 84 34.48 33.43 13.92
N LEU A 85 35.26 32.79 13.03
CA LEU A 85 36.09 33.52 12.11
C LEU A 85 35.24 34.20 11.03
N ASP A 86 35.74 35.27 10.46
CA ASP A 86 35.14 35.98 9.33
C ASP A 86 34.95 35.03 8.13
N GLN A 87 33.76 35.05 7.53
CA GLN A 87 33.42 34.13 6.44
C GLN A 87 34.34 34.27 5.21
N GLU A 88 34.79 35.47 4.91
CA GLU A 88 35.75 35.69 3.82
C GLU A 88 37.08 34.97 4.04
N LYS A 89 37.45 34.78 5.31
CA LYS A 89 38.68 34.08 5.71
C LYS A 89 38.53 32.59 5.85
N VAL A 90 37.30 32.08 6.04
CA VAL A 90 37.01 30.65 6.20
C VAL A 90 37.22 29.88 4.88
N ALA A 91 36.95 30.53 3.72
CA ALA A 91 37.16 29.92 2.40
C ALA A 91 38.62 29.56 2.13
N ASP A 92 39.54 30.39 2.66
CA ASP A 92 40.99 30.22 2.55
C ASP A 92 41.65 29.58 3.78
N LEU A 93 40.83 29.12 4.72
CA LEU A 93 41.31 28.58 5.98
C LEU A 93 41.96 27.21 5.74
N ASN A 94 43.27 27.14 5.93
CA ASN A 94 44.02 25.89 5.97
C ASN A 94 44.41 25.59 7.43
N LEU A 95 44.46 24.32 7.81
CA LEU A 95 44.90 23.89 9.14
C LEU A 95 46.30 24.39 9.49
N ASP A 96 47.14 24.69 8.51
CA ASP A 96 48.45 25.25 8.71
C ASP A 96 48.43 26.68 9.31
N LYS A 97 47.30 27.39 9.18
CA LYS A 97 47.07 28.72 9.74
C LYS A 97 46.43 28.71 11.12
N LEU A 98 46.00 27.55 11.61
CA LEU A 98 45.46 27.37 12.92
C LEU A 98 46.54 26.80 13.84
N PHE A 99 46.78 27.44 14.97
CA PHE A 99 47.81 27.04 15.93
C PHE A 99 47.16 26.62 17.25
N ILE A 100 47.52 25.47 17.76
CA ILE A 100 47.13 24.98 19.09
C ILE A 100 48.34 25.05 20.04
N ARG A 101 48.07 25.35 21.29
CA ARG A 101 49.08 25.41 22.32
C ARG A 101 49.23 24.05 22.97
N THR A 102 50.49 23.55 23.05
CA THR A 102 50.82 22.29 23.76
C THR A 102 50.76 22.53 25.30
N SER A 103 50.81 21.44 26.07
CA SER A 103 50.88 21.49 27.51
C SER A 103 52.16 22.23 28.00
N GLU A 104 53.20 22.31 27.22
CA GLU A 104 54.43 23.02 27.49
C GLU A 104 54.41 24.49 27.06
N GLY A 105 53.30 24.96 26.47
CA GLY A 105 53.11 26.33 26.02
C GLY A 105 53.60 26.61 24.59
N ILE A 106 54.12 25.62 23.88
CA ILE A 106 54.60 25.72 22.49
C ILE A 106 53.39 25.78 21.54
N GLN A 107 53.41 26.65 20.57
CA GLN A 107 52.39 26.70 19.53
C GLN A 107 52.79 25.85 18.33
N ILE A 108 51.92 24.90 17.96
CA ILE A 108 52.11 24.07 16.78
C ILE A 108 50.91 24.21 15.81
N PRO A 109 51.14 24.10 14.49
CA PRO A 109 50.02 24.14 13.54
C PRO A 109 49.15 22.90 13.70
N VAL A 110 47.85 23.09 13.55
CA VAL A 110 46.85 22.00 13.69
C VAL A 110 47.07 20.92 12.63
N SER A 111 47.62 21.23 11.46
CA SER A 111 47.98 20.27 10.41
C SER A 111 48.97 19.19 10.87
N GLU A 112 49.80 19.45 11.91
CA GLU A 112 50.68 18.43 12.45
C GLU A 112 49.93 17.28 13.16
N VAL A 113 48.75 17.59 13.75
CA VAL A 113 48.02 16.65 14.61
C VAL A 113 46.68 16.23 14.02
N ALA A 114 46.19 16.91 12.96
CA ALA A 114 44.93 16.62 12.30
C ALA A 114 44.98 16.89 10.80
N SER A 115 44.18 16.19 10.00
CA SER A 115 43.89 16.50 8.62
C SER A 115 42.40 16.72 8.42
N ILE A 116 42.02 17.58 7.47
CA ILE A 116 40.63 17.81 7.10
C ILE A 116 40.42 17.29 5.68
N ASP A 117 39.46 16.38 5.54
CA ASP A 117 39.00 15.89 4.25
C ASP A 117 37.57 16.45 4.00
N LEU A 118 37.36 17.04 2.82
CA LEU A 118 36.04 17.36 2.35
C LEU A 118 35.46 16.12 1.68
N VAL A 119 34.48 15.47 2.32
CA VAL A 119 33.82 14.28 1.80
C VAL A 119 32.34 14.56 1.54
N ASN A 120 31.81 13.99 0.48
CA ASN A 120 30.37 13.99 0.26
C ASN A 120 29.74 12.89 1.13
N GLY A 121 29.22 13.30 2.28
CA GLY A 121 28.54 12.41 3.21
C GLY A 121 27.09 12.14 2.84
N PRO A 122 26.45 11.21 3.56
CA PRO A 122 25.02 10.96 3.41
C PRO A 122 24.22 12.15 3.95
N LEU A 123 23.27 12.63 3.13
CA LEU A 123 22.31 13.65 3.53
C LEU A 123 21.26 13.03 4.46
N GLN A 124 20.77 11.86 4.09
CA GLN A 124 19.72 11.13 4.77
C GLN A 124 19.91 9.61 4.59
N ILE A 125 19.63 8.85 5.62
CA ILE A 125 19.66 7.38 5.56
C ILE A 125 18.26 6.85 5.90
N ASN A 126 17.52 6.48 4.87
CA ASN A 126 16.20 5.87 5.03
C ASN A 126 16.31 4.36 5.21
N ARG A 127 15.48 3.83 6.10
CA ARG A 127 15.39 2.39 6.37
C ARG A 127 13.95 1.92 6.31
N ASP A 128 13.78 0.71 5.81
CA ASP A 128 12.55 -0.05 5.89
C ASP A 128 12.85 -1.42 6.46
N ALA A 129 12.06 -1.88 7.43
CA ALA A 129 12.28 -3.15 8.12
C ALA A 129 13.77 -3.38 8.50
N THR A 130 14.45 -2.34 9.05
CA THR A 130 15.88 -2.30 9.42
C THR A 130 16.89 -2.22 8.27
N LYS A 131 16.48 -2.45 7.01
CA LYS A 131 17.35 -2.38 5.82
C LYS A 131 17.39 -0.96 5.26
N ARG A 132 18.54 -0.55 4.74
CA ARG A 132 18.66 0.74 4.03
C ARG A 132 17.91 0.68 2.72
N ARG A 133 17.18 1.76 2.38
CA ARG A 133 16.47 1.89 1.12
C ARG A 133 16.74 3.24 0.45
N ILE A 134 16.59 3.27 -0.86
CA ILE A 134 16.50 4.49 -1.66
C ILE A 134 15.24 4.39 -2.51
N VAL A 135 14.48 5.47 -2.57
CA VAL A 135 13.24 5.53 -3.34
C VAL A 135 13.51 6.15 -4.70
N ILE A 136 13.02 5.51 -5.74
CA ILE A 136 12.89 6.06 -7.09
C ILE A 136 11.42 6.39 -7.30
N GLY A 137 11.07 7.66 -7.24
CA GLY A 137 9.72 8.13 -7.51
C GLY A 137 9.46 8.18 -9.01
N VAL A 138 8.34 7.64 -9.44
CA VAL A 138 7.91 7.61 -10.85
C VAL A 138 6.45 8.03 -10.93
N ASN A 139 6.14 9.03 -11.71
CA ASN A 139 4.76 9.38 -12.05
C ASN A 139 4.36 8.67 -13.34
N VAL A 140 3.17 8.11 -13.38
CA VAL A 140 2.61 7.49 -14.58
C VAL A 140 1.63 8.48 -15.22
N ARG A 141 1.84 8.79 -16.53
CA ARG A 141 0.94 9.65 -17.30
C ARG A 141 0.52 8.96 -18.59
N ASP A 142 -0.76 9.10 -18.92
CA ASP A 142 -1.38 8.60 -20.17
C ASP A 142 -1.17 7.09 -20.43
N ALA A 143 -0.89 6.31 -19.39
CA ALA A 143 -0.64 4.88 -19.48
C ALA A 143 -1.25 4.10 -18.29
N ASP A 144 -1.41 2.82 -18.43
CA ASP A 144 -1.85 1.93 -17.34
C ASP A 144 -0.69 1.66 -16.36
N ILE A 145 -0.94 1.89 -15.07
CA ILE A 145 0.07 1.72 -14.02
C ILE A 145 0.62 0.28 -14.00
N GLN A 146 -0.24 -0.71 -14.20
CA GLN A 146 0.16 -2.12 -14.16
C GLN A 146 1.08 -2.45 -15.33
N GLN A 147 0.79 -1.92 -16.52
CA GLN A 147 1.61 -2.12 -17.72
C GLN A 147 2.98 -1.45 -17.54
N VAL A 148 3.01 -0.17 -17.11
CA VAL A 148 4.26 0.58 -16.88
C VAL A 148 5.14 -0.12 -15.84
N VAL A 149 4.59 -0.54 -14.70
CA VAL A 149 5.37 -1.25 -13.68
C VAL A 149 5.87 -2.60 -14.18
N SER A 150 5.06 -3.34 -14.94
CA SER A 150 5.49 -4.62 -15.54
C SER A 150 6.65 -4.42 -16.52
N GLU A 151 6.63 -3.36 -17.33
CA GLU A 151 7.71 -3.01 -18.25
C GLU A 151 8.97 -2.57 -17.49
N ILE A 152 8.81 -1.76 -16.41
CA ILE A 152 9.91 -1.40 -15.52
C ILE A 152 10.55 -2.66 -14.91
N GLN A 153 9.75 -3.60 -14.40
CA GLN A 153 10.26 -4.86 -13.84
C GLN A 153 11.11 -5.63 -14.85
N GLN A 154 10.59 -5.81 -16.06
CA GLN A 154 11.30 -6.53 -17.11
C GLN A 154 12.61 -5.85 -17.53
N ILE A 155 12.62 -4.53 -17.63
CA ILE A 155 13.82 -3.76 -18.01
C ILE A 155 14.86 -3.82 -16.89
N LEU A 156 14.45 -3.65 -15.63
CA LEU A 156 15.37 -3.70 -14.49
C LEU A 156 15.95 -5.10 -14.29
N ASP A 157 15.14 -6.14 -14.34
CA ASP A 157 15.59 -7.53 -14.18
C ASP A 157 16.58 -7.95 -15.27
N LYS A 158 16.40 -7.45 -16.51
CA LYS A 158 17.27 -7.75 -17.63
C LYS A 158 18.62 -7.02 -17.58
N ASN A 159 18.62 -5.76 -17.16
CA ASN A 159 19.77 -4.87 -17.32
C ASN A 159 20.57 -4.68 -16.02
N ILE A 160 19.96 -4.85 -14.85
CA ILE A 160 20.61 -4.59 -13.57
C ILE A 160 20.85 -5.88 -12.81
N LYS A 161 22.13 -6.19 -12.58
CA LYS A 161 22.52 -7.28 -11.69
C LYS A 161 22.70 -6.71 -10.30
N LEU A 162 21.85 -7.13 -9.38
CA LEU A 162 21.94 -6.77 -7.97
C LEU A 162 22.86 -7.76 -7.24
N GLN A 163 23.61 -7.24 -6.27
CA GLN A 163 24.40 -8.09 -5.38
C GLN A 163 23.50 -8.84 -4.38
N PRO A 164 23.97 -9.94 -3.79
CA PRO A 164 23.21 -10.66 -2.77
C PRO A 164 22.79 -9.73 -1.63
N GLY A 165 21.49 -9.71 -1.32
CA GLY A 165 20.90 -8.85 -0.28
C GLY A 165 20.23 -7.58 -0.79
N TYR A 166 20.41 -7.21 -2.06
CA TYR A 166 19.69 -6.11 -2.72
C TYR A 166 18.50 -6.64 -3.50
N TYR A 167 17.40 -5.93 -3.50
CA TYR A 167 16.19 -6.25 -4.26
C TYR A 167 15.40 -4.99 -4.58
N PHE A 168 14.57 -5.06 -5.62
CA PHE A 168 13.60 -4.04 -5.95
C PHE A 168 12.28 -4.32 -5.24
N GLU A 169 11.65 -3.30 -4.71
CA GLU A 169 10.32 -3.34 -4.14
C GLU A 169 9.45 -2.29 -4.83
N TYR A 170 8.26 -2.70 -5.24
CA TYR A 170 7.35 -1.85 -6.01
C TYR A 170 6.16 -1.49 -5.13
N GLY A 171 6.10 -0.25 -4.69
CA GLY A 171 5.11 0.24 -3.75
C GLY A 171 4.20 1.35 -4.31
N GLY A 172 3.57 2.08 -3.40
CA GLY A 172 2.74 3.22 -3.73
C GLY A 172 1.39 2.84 -4.35
N GLN A 173 1.00 3.54 -5.41
CA GLN A 173 -0.30 3.29 -6.08
C GLN A 173 -0.40 1.89 -6.69
N PHE A 174 0.72 1.33 -7.15
CA PHE A 174 0.77 -0.02 -7.71
C PHE A 174 0.47 -1.10 -6.64
N GLU A 175 1.05 -0.98 -5.47
CA GLU A 175 0.77 -1.89 -4.34
C GLU A 175 -0.71 -1.81 -3.93
N ASN A 176 -1.24 -0.59 -3.83
CA ASN A 176 -2.66 -0.39 -3.54
C ASN A 176 -3.55 -1.04 -4.61
N LEU A 177 -3.19 -0.92 -5.89
CA LEU A 177 -3.90 -1.57 -7.00
C LEU A 177 -3.86 -3.10 -6.88
N GLN A 178 -2.69 -3.69 -6.60
CA GLN A 178 -2.55 -5.13 -6.43
C GLN A 178 -3.38 -5.66 -5.25
N ASN A 179 -3.30 -4.98 -4.09
CA ASN A 179 -4.07 -5.35 -2.90
C ASN A 179 -5.58 -5.28 -3.17
N ALA A 180 -6.01 -4.30 -3.93
CA ALA A 180 -7.40 -4.15 -4.30
C ALA A 180 -7.86 -5.20 -5.31
N ILE A 181 -7.06 -5.51 -6.34
CA ILE A 181 -7.36 -6.61 -7.28
C ILE A 181 -7.48 -7.92 -6.51
N ARG A 182 -6.56 -8.19 -5.58
CA ARG A 182 -6.62 -9.38 -4.73
C ARG A 182 -7.90 -9.42 -3.89
N THR A 183 -8.28 -8.30 -3.31
CA THR A 183 -9.53 -8.20 -2.53
C THR A 183 -10.75 -8.40 -3.41
N LEU A 184 -10.82 -7.75 -4.58
CA LEU A 184 -11.94 -7.91 -5.52
C LEU A 184 -12.06 -9.33 -6.07
N THR A 185 -10.94 -10.02 -6.29
CA THR A 185 -10.92 -11.43 -6.72
C THR A 185 -11.64 -12.35 -5.73
N ILE A 186 -11.66 -11.99 -4.46
CA ILE A 186 -12.40 -12.74 -3.41
C ILE A 186 -13.83 -12.21 -3.25
N VAL A 187 -13.98 -10.88 -3.18
CA VAL A 187 -15.27 -10.24 -2.87
C VAL A 187 -16.29 -10.44 -3.98
N ILE A 188 -15.89 -10.37 -5.27
CA ILE A 188 -16.82 -10.53 -6.39
C ILE A 188 -17.46 -11.93 -6.41
N PRO A 189 -16.72 -13.05 -6.37
CA PRO A 189 -17.32 -14.38 -6.28
C PRO A 189 -18.20 -14.59 -5.06
N VAL A 190 -17.80 -14.06 -3.90
CA VAL A 190 -18.60 -14.13 -2.66
C VAL A 190 -19.91 -13.37 -2.83
N ALA A 191 -19.89 -12.17 -3.40
CA ALA A 191 -21.09 -11.38 -3.67
C ALA A 191 -22.04 -12.10 -4.66
N LEU A 192 -21.48 -12.63 -5.76
CA LEU A 192 -22.26 -13.40 -6.75
C LEU A 192 -22.90 -14.66 -6.15
N MET A 193 -22.15 -15.35 -5.29
CA MET A 193 -22.66 -16.52 -4.57
C MET A 193 -23.78 -16.15 -3.62
N LEU A 194 -23.63 -15.03 -2.87
CA LEU A 194 -24.66 -14.53 -1.97
C LEU A 194 -25.93 -14.14 -2.75
N ILE A 195 -25.79 -13.45 -3.89
CA ILE A 195 -26.91 -13.10 -4.78
C ILE A 195 -27.61 -14.38 -5.24
N LEU A 196 -26.87 -15.38 -5.71
CA LEU A 196 -27.41 -16.65 -6.17
C LEU A 196 -28.16 -17.39 -5.06
N LEU A 197 -27.62 -17.38 -3.84
CA LEU A 197 -28.23 -17.97 -2.66
C LEU A 197 -29.56 -17.26 -2.30
N ILE A 198 -29.57 -15.92 -2.25
CA ILE A 198 -30.77 -15.12 -1.99
C ILE A 198 -31.84 -15.40 -3.06
N LEU A 199 -31.45 -15.43 -4.33
CA LEU A 199 -32.34 -15.76 -5.45
C LEU A 199 -32.95 -17.16 -5.29
N PHE A 200 -32.11 -18.14 -4.89
CA PHE A 200 -32.59 -19.48 -4.67
C PHE A 200 -33.64 -19.56 -3.54
N PHE A 201 -33.42 -18.86 -2.44
CA PHE A 201 -34.42 -18.79 -1.37
C PHE A 201 -35.70 -18.05 -1.79
N ALA A 202 -35.59 -17.02 -2.62
CA ALA A 202 -36.73 -16.26 -3.12
C ALA A 202 -37.62 -17.09 -4.05
N PHE A 203 -37.03 -17.82 -4.99
CA PHE A 203 -37.77 -18.58 -6.00
C PHE A 203 -38.03 -20.04 -5.64
N LYS A 204 -37.24 -20.61 -4.74
CA LYS A 204 -37.23 -22.04 -4.38
C LYS A 204 -37.17 -22.96 -5.62
N ASN A 205 -36.61 -22.45 -6.72
CA ASN A 205 -36.52 -23.14 -8.01
C ASN A 205 -35.23 -22.71 -8.71
N VAL A 206 -34.32 -23.68 -8.93
CA VAL A 206 -33.01 -23.47 -9.55
C VAL A 206 -33.14 -22.84 -10.94
N THR A 207 -34.14 -23.24 -11.71
CA THR A 207 -34.32 -22.76 -13.08
C THR A 207 -34.63 -21.27 -13.12
N TYR A 208 -35.55 -20.79 -12.27
CA TYR A 208 -35.86 -19.36 -12.18
C TYR A 208 -34.69 -18.58 -11.56
N THR A 209 -33.99 -19.16 -10.60
CA THR A 209 -32.78 -18.58 -10.02
C THR A 209 -31.72 -18.33 -11.08
N LEU A 210 -31.38 -19.33 -11.91
CA LEU A 210 -30.39 -19.19 -12.98
C LEU A 210 -30.85 -18.21 -14.08
N MET A 211 -32.15 -18.19 -14.35
CA MET A 211 -32.72 -17.26 -15.33
C MET A 211 -32.55 -15.81 -14.87
N VAL A 212 -32.86 -15.51 -13.62
CA VAL A 212 -32.65 -14.16 -13.07
C VAL A 212 -31.15 -13.86 -12.94
N PHE A 213 -30.36 -14.83 -12.51
CA PHE A 213 -28.90 -14.65 -12.40
C PHE A 213 -28.23 -14.32 -13.74
N SER A 214 -28.82 -14.74 -14.87
CA SER A 214 -28.30 -14.39 -16.19
C SER A 214 -28.35 -12.88 -16.51
N THR A 215 -29.08 -12.07 -15.72
CA THR A 215 -29.05 -10.61 -15.85
C THR A 215 -27.72 -10.01 -15.41
N VAL A 216 -26.95 -10.71 -14.54
CA VAL A 216 -25.64 -10.27 -14.06
C VAL A 216 -24.63 -10.15 -15.22
N PRO A 217 -24.35 -11.19 -16.02
CA PRO A 217 -23.45 -11.04 -17.16
C PRO A 217 -23.95 -10.02 -18.19
N LEU A 218 -25.26 -9.84 -18.35
CA LEU A 218 -25.82 -8.82 -19.24
C LEU A 218 -25.49 -7.39 -18.72
N SER A 219 -25.56 -7.17 -17.42
CA SER A 219 -25.21 -5.88 -16.81
C SER A 219 -23.71 -5.60 -16.92
N LEU A 220 -22.88 -6.63 -16.82
CA LEU A 220 -21.44 -6.53 -16.92
C LEU A 220 -21.01 -5.99 -18.31
N ILE A 221 -21.64 -6.47 -19.38
CA ILE A 221 -21.42 -5.96 -20.74
C ILE A 221 -21.67 -4.44 -20.79
N GLY A 222 -22.76 -3.97 -20.20
CA GLY A 222 -23.10 -2.54 -20.17
C GLY A 222 -22.07 -1.70 -19.44
N GLY A 223 -21.59 -2.16 -18.29
CA GLY A 223 -20.58 -1.47 -17.51
C GLY A 223 -19.23 -1.39 -18.25
N ILE A 224 -18.80 -2.48 -18.88
CA ILE A 224 -17.54 -2.52 -19.66
C ILE A 224 -17.63 -1.58 -20.87
N LEU A 225 -18.72 -1.64 -21.63
CA LEU A 225 -18.94 -0.75 -22.78
C LEU A 225 -18.93 0.73 -22.36
N ALA A 226 -19.53 1.07 -21.22
CA ALA A 226 -19.54 2.44 -20.73
C ALA A 226 -18.14 2.95 -20.35
N LEU A 227 -17.31 2.11 -19.71
CA LEU A 227 -15.92 2.45 -19.42
C LEU A 227 -15.14 2.67 -20.72
N TRP A 228 -15.29 1.76 -21.68
CA TRP A 228 -14.62 1.85 -22.96
C TRP A 228 -15.00 3.11 -23.74
N LEU A 229 -16.30 3.44 -23.83
CA LEU A 229 -16.78 4.64 -24.50
C LEU A 229 -16.26 5.94 -23.89
N ARG A 230 -15.97 5.93 -22.59
CA ARG A 230 -15.42 7.09 -21.86
C ARG A 230 -13.90 7.09 -21.76
N GLY A 231 -13.22 6.10 -22.30
CA GLY A 231 -11.76 5.96 -22.19
C GLY A 231 -11.25 5.82 -20.75
N LEU A 232 -12.08 5.28 -19.83
CA LEU A 232 -11.71 5.10 -18.44
C LEU A 232 -11.13 3.71 -18.23
N PRO A 233 -9.97 3.59 -17.53
CA PRO A 233 -9.39 2.30 -17.22
C PRO A 233 -10.23 1.55 -16.19
N PHE A 234 -10.08 0.23 -16.14
CA PHE A 234 -10.67 -0.59 -15.09
C PHE A 234 -9.95 -0.30 -13.77
N SER A 235 -10.67 0.34 -12.85
CA SER A 235 -10.17 0.72 -11.53
C SER A 235 -10.85 -0.07 -10.42
N ILE A 236 -10.30 0.00 -9.21
CA ILE A 236 -10.93 -0.55 -8.00
C ILE A 236 -12.37 -0.08 -7.84
N SER A 237 -12.58 1.22 -8.05
CA SER A 237 -13.89 1.87 -7.97
C SER A 237 -14.85 1.34 -9.00
N ALA A 238 -14.38 1.05 -10.22
CA ALA A 238 -15.18 0.37 -11.24
C ALA A 238 -15.61 -1.02 -10.77
N GLY A 239 -14.69 -1.78 -10.15
CA GLY A 239 -15.00 -3.09 -9.55
C GLY A 239 -16.10 -3.03 -8.49
N VAL A 240 -16.03 -2.05 -7.59
CA VAL A 240 -17.10 -1.79 -6.60
C VAL A 240 -18.41 -1.40 -7.29
N GLY A 241 -18.32 -0.59 -8.37
CA GLY A 241 -19.47 -0.25 -9.20
C GLY A 241 -20.16 -1.47 -9.82
N PHE A 242 -19.41 -2.47 -10.25
CA PHE A 242 -19.98 -3.73 -10.75
C PHE A 242 -20.73 -4.50 -9.67
N ILE A 243 -20.23 -4.56 -8.44
CA ILE A 243 -20.92 -5.24 -7.33
C ILE A 243 -22.28 -4.57 -7.06
N ALA A 244 -22.31 -3.23 -7.00
CA ALA A 244 -23.54 -2.47 -6.82
C ALA A 244 -24.52 -2.69 -8.00
N LEU A 245 -24.00 -2.67 -9.23
CA LEU A 245 -24.75 -2.91 -10.45
C LEU A 245 -25.43 -4.29 -10.46
N PHE A 246 -24.73 -5.33 -10.02
CA PHE A 246 -25.28 -6.69 -9.97
C PHE A 246 -26.52 -6.78 -9.09
N GLY A 247 -26.52 -6.11 -7.93
CA GLY A 247 -27.67 -6.06 -7.05
C GLY A 247 -28.91 -5.44 -7.70
N VAL A 248 -28.74 -4.31 -8.39
CA VAL A 248 -29.86 -3.60 -9.06
C VAL A 248 -30.33 -4.35 -10.31
N ALA A 249 -29.41 -4.91 -11.10
CA ALA A 249 -29.77 -5.69 -12.30
C ALA A 249 -30.62 -6.93 -11.94
N VAL A 250 -30.26 -7.61 -10.87
CA VAL A 250 -31.00 -8.78 -10.36
C VAL A 250 -32.41 -8.39 -9.90
N LEU A 251 -32.58 -7.22 -9.29
CA LEU A 251 -33.88 -6.73 -8.84
C LEU A 251 -34.88 -6.63 -10.00
N ASN A 252 -34.46 -6.10 -11.14
CA ASN A 252 -35.30 -6.03 -12.36
C ASN A 252 -35.68 -7.45 -12.84
N GLY A 253 -34.76 -8.40 -12.77
CA GLY A 253 -35.01 -9.80 -13.12
C GLY A 253 -36.03 -10.48 -12.19
N ILE A 254 -35.89 -10.25 -10.88
CA ILE A 254 -36.83 -10.78 -9.85
C ILE A 254 -38.24 -10.27 -10.14
N LEU A 255 -38.36 -8.97 -10.37
CA LEU A 255 -39.66 -8.33 -10.59
C LEU A 255 -40.36 -8.90 -11.82
N MET A 256 -39.63 -9.12 -12.91
CA MET A 256 -40.15 -9.71 -14.15
C MET A 256 -40.59 -11.16 -13.99
N ILE A 257 -39.79 -12.02 -13.40
CA ILE A 257 -40.12 -13.44 -13.23
C ILE A 257 -41.27 -13.61 -12.24
N ASN A 258 -41.31 -12.84 -11.15
CA ASN A 258 -42.43 -12.89 -10.22
C ASN A 258 -43.73 -12.49 -10.91
N HIS A 259 -43.74 -11.41 -11.69
CA HIS A 259 -44.94 -11.01 -12.40
C HIS A 259 -45.43 -12.08 -13.40
N PHE A 260 -44.54 -12.71 -14.16
CA PHE A 260 -44.92 -13.80 -15.05
C PHE A 260 -45.48 -15.01 -14.26
N ASN A 261 -44.90 -15.35 -13.13
CA ASN A 261 -45.37 -16.44 -12.29
C ASN A 261 -46.74 -16.12 -11.65
N ASP A 262 -46.96 -14.87 -11.24
CA ASP A 262 -48.23 -14.42 -10.67
C ASP A 262 -49.36 -14.44 -11.74
N LEU A 263 -49.09 -13.94 -12.94
CA LEU A 263 -50.04 -14.07 -14.06
C LEU A 263 -50.38 -15.54 -14.34
N ARG A 264 -49.42 -16.42 -14.27
CA ARG A 264 -49.61 -17.86 -14.46
C ARG A 264 -50.49 -18.48 -13.37
N LYS A 265 -50.29 -18.11 -12.11
CA LYS A 265 -51.06 -18.57 -10.96
C LYS A 265 -52.52 -18.02 -10.96
N GLN A 266 -52.67 -16.72 -11.22
CA GLN A 266 -54.00 -16.06 -11.24
C GLN A 266 -54.94 -16.68 -12.26
N ASN A 267 -54.44 -17.06 -13.41
CA ASN A 267 -55.20 -17.68 -14.48
C ASN A 267 -55.29 -19.22 -14.38
N LYS A 268 -55.05 -19.81 -13.20
CA LYS A 268 -55.15 -21.24 -12.97
C LYS A 268 -54.46 -22.08 -14.04
N TYR A 269 -53.33 -21.59 -14.57
CA TYR A 269 -52.52 -22.21 -15.65
C TYR A 269 -53.24 -22.33 -17.01
N ALA A 270 -54.39 -21.66 -17.23
CA ALA A 270 -55.13 -21.69 -18.49
C ALA A 270 -54.46 -20.87 -19.61
N MET A 271 -53.56 -19.93 -19.28
CA MET A 271 -52.82 -19.14 -20.26
C MET A 271 -51.60 -19.85 -20.78
N THR A 272 -51.36 -19.79 -22.08
CA THR A 272 -50.12 -20.25 -22.70
C THR A 272 -48.95 -19.32 -22.33
N THR A 273 -47.72 -19.85 -22.32
CA THR A 273 -46.52 -19.06 -22.03
C THR A 273 -46.38 -17.82 -22.88
N ASN A 274 -46.75 -17.92 -24.19
CA ASN A 274 -46.75 -16.79 -25.11
C ASN A 274 -47.77 -15.68 -24.71
N GLN A 275 -48.94 -16.06 -24.20
CA GLN A 275 -49.97 -15.11 -23.73
C GLN A 275 -49.49 -14.41 -22.44
N ILE A 276 -48.82 -15.14 -21.52
CA ILE A 276 -48.24 -14.58 -20.30
C ILE A 276 -47.20 -13.50 -20.67
N ILE A 277 -46.31 -13.82 -21.58
CA ILE A 277 -45.25 -12.89 -22.03
C ILE A 277 -45.86 -11.68 -22.71
N LYS A 278 -46.80 -11.86 -23.66
CA LYS A 278 -47.43 -10.77 -24.39
C LYS A 278 -48.23 -9.82 -23.45
N ARG A 279 -48.84 -10.31 -22.40
CA ARG A 279 -49.54 -9.48 -21.41
C ARG A 279 -48.63 -8.92 -20.37
N GLY A 280 -47.68 -9.71 -19.84
CA GLY A 280 -46.84 -9.32 -18.71
C GLY A 280 -45.76 -8.31 -19.08
N THR A 281 -45.10 -8.47 -20.22
CA THR A 281 -43.98 -7.59 -20.61
C THR A 281 -44.38 -6.12 -20.72
N PRO A 282 -45.47 -5.71 -21.38
CA PRO A 282 -45.88 -4.30 -21.48
C PRO A 282 -46.16 -3.65 -20.11
N HIS A 283 -46.75 -4.41 -19.18
CA HIS A 283 -47.02 -3.89 -17.85
C HIS A 283 -45.76 -3.60 -17.03
N LEU A 284 -44.68 -4.32 -17.30
CA LEU A 284 -43.39 -4.18 -16.60
C LEU A 284 -42.44 -3.18 -17.28
N LEU A 285 -42.68 -2.86 -18.54
CA LEU A 285 -41.84 -1.96 -19.30
C LEU A 285 -41.65 -0.62 -18.60
N ARG A 286 -42.77 0.00 -18.16
CA ARG A 286 -42.73 1.29 -17.48
C ARG A 286 -42.03 1.24 -16.12
N PRO A 287 -42.37 0.36 -15.15
CA PRO A 287 -41.70 0.34 -13.85
C PRO A 287 -40.22 -0.07 -13.94
N VAL A 288 -39.84 -1.04 -14.76
CA VAL A 288 -38.48 -1.48 -14.93
C VAL A 288 -37.60 -0.41 -15.58
N PHE A 289 -38.13 0.26 -16.61
CA PHE A 289 -37.45 1.38 -17.26
C PHE A 289 -37.27 2.56 -16.32
N LEU A 290 -38.31 2.94 -15.57
CA LEU A 290 -38.23 4.03 -14.61
C LEU A 290 -37.25 3.73 -13.48
N THR A 291 -37.22 2.51 -12.96
CA THR A 291 -36.26 2.11 -11.91
C THR A 291 -34.82 2.25 -12.42
N GLY A 292 -34.53 1.75 -13.61
CA GLY A 292 -33.19 1.85 -14.21
C GLY A 292 -32.79 3.32 -14.48
N LEU A 293 -33.74 4.13 -14.97
CA LEU A 293 -33.51 5.54 -15.28
C LEU A 293 -33.26 6.36 -14.01
N VAL A 294 -34.12 6.23 -13.00
CA VAL A 294 -33.98 6.98 -11.73
C VAL A 294 -32.70 6.61 -11.02
N ALA A 295 -32.38 5.32 -10.95
CA ALA A 295 -31.10 4.88 -10.37
C ALA A 295 -29.89 5.43 -11.15
N SER A 296 -29.94 5.41 -12.49
CA SER A 296 -28.88 5.98 -13.32
C SER A 296 -28.73 7.50 -13.12
N LEU A 297 -29.83 8.24 -13.04
CA LEU A 297 -29.82 9.69 -12.80
C LEU A 297 -29.17 10.05 -11.46
N GLY A 298 -29.36 9.24 -10.42
CA GLY A 298 -28.72 9.44 -9.12
C GLY A 298 -27.18 9.41 -9.18
N PHE A 299 -26.58 8.68 -10.14
CA PHE A 299 -25.13 8.60 -10.32
C PHE A 299 -24.58 9.65 -11.30
N VAL A 300 -25.42 10.39 -12.04
CA VAL A 300 -24.95 11.39 -13.02
C VAL A 300 -24.04 12.44 -12.40
N PRO A 301 -24.35 13.06 -11.24
CA PRO A 301 -23.48 14.06 -10.63
C PRO A 301 -22.07 13.52 -10.37
N MET A 302 -21.96 12.26 -9.93
CA MET A 302 -20.67 11.60 -9.68
C MET A 302 -19.92 11.29 -10.99
N ALA A 303 -20.66 10.99 -12.06
CA ALA A 303 -20.05 10.67 -13.36
C ALA A 303 -19.44 11.91 -14.04
N ILE A 304 -19.96 13.12 -13.79
CA ILE A 304 -19.49 14.38 -14.38
C ILE A 304 -18.60 15.20 -13.43
N ALA A 305 -18.41 14.76 -12.19
CA ALA A 305 -17.59 15.45 -11.19
C ALA A 305 -16.16 15.68 -11.71
N THR A 306 -15.59 16.87 -11.44
CA THR A 306 -14.24 17.26 -11.85
C THR A 306 -13.35 17.68 -10.66
N SER A 307 -13.91 17.62 -9.44
CA SER A 307 -13.19 17.97 -8.21
C SER A 307 -12.15 16.92 -7.81
N ALA A 308 -11.29 17.25 -6.85
CA ALA A 308 -10.39 16.29 -6.23
C ALA A 308 -11.15 15.07 -5.69
N GLY A 309 -10.70 13.86 -5.99
CA GLY A 309 -11.39 12.61 -5.67
C GLY A 309 -12.40 12.14 -6.74
N ALA A 310 -12.69 12.94 -7.77
CA ALA A 310 -13.54 12.52 -8.88
C ALA A 310 -12.99 11.32 -9.64
N GLU A 311 -11.68 11.13 -9.64
CA GLU A 311 -10.97 9.98 -10.25
C GLU A 311 -11.50 8.63 -9.72
N VAL A 312 -11.88 8.58 -8.44
CA VAL A 312 -12.45 7.39 -7.81
C VAL A 312 -13.95 7.26 -8.15
N GLN A 313 -14.68 8.37 -8.17
CA GLN A 313 -16.13 8.36 -8.31
C GLN A 313 -16.60 8.15 -9.76
N ARG A 314 -15.89 8.72 -10.73
CA ARG A 314 -16.24 8.64 -12.16
C ARG A 314 -16.32 7.22 -12.71
N PRO A 315 -15.32 6.35 -12.50
CA PRO A 315 -15.38 4.97 -13.02
C PRO A 315 -16.55 4.20 -12.39
N LEU A 316 -16.77 4.32 -11.08
CA LEU A 316 -17.88 3.70 -10.38
C LEU A 316 -19.22 4.11 -10.97
N ALA A 317 -19.46 5.43 -11.05
CA ALA A 317 -20.71 5.96 -11.58
C ALA A 317 -20.93 5.59 -13.05
N THR A 318 -19.87 5.59 -13.86
CA THR A 318 -19.90 5.20 -15.28
C THR A 318 -20.35 3.76 -15.47
N VAL A 319 -19.77 2.84 -14.69
CA VAL A 319 -20.14 1.42 -14.70
C VAL A 319 -21.60 1.22 -14.33
N VAL A 320 -22.04 1.88 -13.27
CA VAL A 320 -23.44 1.74 -12.78
C VAL A 320 -24.43 2.31 -13.81
N ILE A 321 -24.20 3.52 -14.32
CA ILE A 321 -25.09 4.13 -15.32
C ILE A 321 -25.16 3.28 -16.58
N GLY A 322 -24.02 2.98 -17.20
CA GLY A 322 -23.98 2.23 -18.43
C GLY A 322 -24.49 0.80 -18.28
N GLY A 323 -24.13 0.18 -17.17
CA GLY A 323 -24.61 -1.16 -16.81
C GLY A 323 -26.13 -1.21 -16.60
N LEU A 324 -26.70 -0.25 -15.87
CA LEU A 324 -28.15 -0.18 -15.64
C LEU A 324 -28.95 0.07 -16.94
N ILE A 325 -28.51 1.02 -17.73
CA ILE A 325 -29.22 1.34 -18.99
C ILE A 325 -29.23 0.12 -19.89
N LEU A 326 -28.06 -0.46 -20.15
CA LEU A 326 -27.97 -1.61 -21.08
C LEU A 326 -28.61 -2.87 -20.49
N SER A 327 -28.41 -3.17 -19.21
CA SER A 327 -29.02 -4.34 -18.56
C SER A 327 -30.53 -4.24 -18.52
N THR A 328 -31.10 -3.05 -18.32
CA THR A 328 -32.56 -2.84 -18.33
C THR A 328 -33.14 -3.18 -19.70
N ILE A 329 -32.51 -2.69 -20.78
CA ILE A 329 -32.97 -2.98 -22.16
C ILE A 329 -32.81 -4.48 -22.45
N LEU A 330 -31.64 -5.05 -22.15
CA LEU A 330 -31.38 -6.46 -22.42
C LEU A 330 -32.26 -7.40 -21.59
N THR A 331 -32.52 -7.06 -20.33
CA THR A 331 -33.41 -7.85 -19.45
C THR A 331 -34.83 -7.88 -19.99
N LEU A 332 -35.37 -6.75 -20.47
CA LEU A 332 -36.71 -6.67 -21.06
C LEU A 332 -36.84 -7.53 -22.32
N ILE A 333 -35.76 -7.78 -23.06
CA ILE A 333 -35.79 -8.56 -24.30
C ILE A 333 -35.41 -10.03 -24.01
N ILE A 334 -34.33 -10.27 -23.30
CA ILE A 334 -33.72 -11.60 -23.14
C ILE A 334 -34.50 -12.46 -22.14
N LEU A 335 -34.92 -11.85 -21.00
CA LEU A 335 -35.58 -12.62 -19.95
C LEU A 335 -36.93 -13.23 -20.38
N PRO A 336 -37.83 -12.56 -21.14
CA PRO A 336 -39.00 -13.19 -21.70
C PRO A 336 -38.67 -14.38 -22.65
N VAL A 337 -37.61 -14.23 -23.45
CA VAL A 337 -37.14 -15.34 -24.31
C VAL A 337 -36.69 -16.54 -23.50
N PHE A 338 -35.88 -16.31 -22.47
CA PHE A 338 -35.46 -17.38 -21.55
C PHE A 338 -36.65 -18.02 -20.84
N TYR A 339 -37.63 -17.22 -20.39
CA TYR A 339 -38.85 -17.72 -19.77
C TYR A 339 -39.65 -18.61 -20.73
N LYS A 340 -39.71 -18.26 -22.02
CA LYS A 340 -40.33 -19.07 -23.07
C LYS A 340 -39.62 -20.40 -23.28
N ILE A 341 -38.29 -20.37 -23.45
CA ILE A 341 -37.45 -21.55 -23.70
C ILE A 341 -37.60 -22.54 -22.54
N VAL A 342 -37.43 -22.06 -21.33
CA VAL A 342 -37.50 -22.89 -20.12
C VAL A 342 -38.85 -23.54 -19.93
N ASN A 343 -39.94 -22.77 -20.11
CA ASN A 343 -41.29 -23.31 -19.95
C ASN A 343 -41.73 -24.18 -21.12
N ALA A 344 -41.18 -24.03 -22.32
CA ALA A 344 -41.39 -24.94 -23.45
C ALA A 344 -40.65 -26.27 -23.20
N ALA A 345 -39.44 -26.23 -22.67
CA ALA A 345 -38.66 -27.42 -22.32
C ALA A 345 -39.30 -28.19 -21.15
N SER A 346 -39.93 -27.50 -20.20
CA SER A 346 -40.60 -28.11 -19.06
C SER A 346 -41.95 -28.78 -19.39
N ALA A 347 -42.56 -28.46 -20.50
CA ALA A 347 -43.80 -29.15 -20.96
C ALA A 347 -43.53 -30.59 -21.40
N GLY A 348 -42.29 -30.94 -21.73
CA GLY A 348 -41.89 -32.31 -22.10
C GLY A 348 -41.15 -33.10 -21.01
N TRP A 349 -40.81 -32.45 -19.89
CA TRP A 349 -39.99 -33.08 -18.85
C TRP A 349 -40.76 -33.16 -17.51
N LYS A 350 -41.27 -34.35 -17.20
CA LYS A 350 -41.77 -34.65 -15.84
C LYS A 350 -40.63 -34.41 -14.86
N GLN A 351 -40.88 -33.55 -13.88
CA GLN A 351 -39.86 -33.08 -12.91
C GLN A 351 -39.15 -34.25 -12.23
N PRO A 352 -37.82 -34.32 -12.29
CA PRO A 352 -37.08 -35.22 -11.41
C PRO A 352 -36.92 -34.54 -10.06
N LYS A 353 -37.73 -34.94 -9.08
CA LYS A 353 -37.67 -34.50 -7.67
C LYS A 353 -36.31 -34.79 -6.98
N ARG A 354 -35.30 -35.30 -7.65
CA ARG A 354 -34.15 -35.96 -7.00
C ARG A 354 -32.78 -35.33 -7.25
N ARG A 355 -32.65 -34.14 -7.90
CA ARG A 355 -31.33 -33.51 -8.15
C ARG A 355 -31.06 -32.22 -7.36
N LEU A 356 -31.87 -31.94 -6.34
CA LEU A 356 -31.71 -30.74 -5.52
C LEU A 356 -30.42 -30.76 -4.67
N HIS A 357 -30.01 -31.98 -4.25
CA HIS A 357 -28.83 -32.13 -3.38
C HIS A 357 -27.49 -31.92 -4.12
N LEU A 358 -27.43 -32.13 -5.45
CA LEU A 358 -26.19 -31.96 -6.20
C LEU A 358 -25.81 -30.48 -6.40
N PHE A 359 -26.80 -29.57 -6.44
CA PHE A 359 -26.57 -28.14 -6.60
C PHE A 359 -26.23 -27.40 -5.29
N ILE A 360 -26.57 -28.00 -4.14
CA ILE A 360 -26.13 -27.50 -2.83
C ILE A 360 -24.72 -28.02 -2.53
N LEU A 361 -24.33 -29.17 -3.04
CA LEU A 361 -23.00 -29.74 -2.88
C LEU A 361 -21.92 -29.02 -3.69
N LEU A 362 -22.24 -28.46 -4.87
CA LEU A 362 -21.25 -27.78 -5.72
C LEU A 362 -20.68 -26.50 -5.10
N PRO A 363 -21.48 -25.55 -4.57
CA PRO A 363 -20.92 -24.42 -3.84
C PRO A 363 -20.34 -24.80 -2.48
N ALA A 364 -20.86 -25.84 -1.80
CA ALA A 364 -20.26 -26.35 -0.58
C ALA A 364 -18.89 -27.01 -0.83
N LEU A 365 -18.72 -27.67 -1.98
CA LEU A 365 -17.45 -28.26 -2.41
C LEU A 365 -16.43 -27.19 -2.84
N LEU A 366 -16.88 -26.10 -3.46
CA LEU A 366 -16.03 -24.93 -3.80
C LEU A 366 -15.63 -24.14 -2.54
N LEU A 367 -16.51 -24.04 -1.53
CA LEU A 367 -16.14 -23.46 -0.24
C LEU A 367 -15.17 -24.35 0.54
N SER A 368 -15.29 -25.67 0.43
CA SER A 368 -14.37 -26.59 1.12
C SER A 368 -12.98 -26.63 0.47
N ALA A 369 -12.85 -26.32 -0.81
CA ALA A 369 -11.55 -26.25 -1.50
C ALA A 369 -10.73 -24.99 -1.14
N THR A 370 -11.37 -23.93 -0.62
CA THR A 370 -10.69 -22.72 -0.12
C THR A 370 -10.60 -22.65 1.41
N ALA A 371 -11.27 -23.55 2.10
CA ALA A 371 -11.24 -23.67 3.56
C ALA A 371 -10.14 -24.63 4.03
N THR A 372 -8.90 -24.37 3.66
CA THR A 372 -7.79 -24.54 4.58
C THR A 372 -7.71 -23.33 5.51
N ALA A 373 -8.85 -22.86 5.99
CA ALA A 373 -8.93 -22.09 7.21
C ALA A 373 -8.52 -23.07 8.31
N GLN A 374 -7.34 -22.83 8.89
CA GLN A 374 -6.93 -23.45 10.13
C GLN A 374 -8.17 -23.50 11.04
N ALA A 375 -8.56 -24.71 11.42
CA ALA A 375 -9.57 -24.88 12.45
C ALA A 375 -9.20 -23.95 13.61
N PRO A 376 -10.16 -23.18 14.18
CA PRO A 376 -9.86 -22.38 15.35
C PRO A 376 -9.33 -23.36 16.40
N GLN A 377 -8.03 -23.33 16.64
CA GLN A 377 -7.46 -24.01 17.79
C GLN A 377 -8.14 -23.35 18.97
N THR A 378 -9.00 -24.07 19.63
CA THR A 378 -9.53 -23.69 20.93
C THR A 378 -8.33 -23.69 21.89
N VAL A 379 -7.66 -22.57 21.93
CA VAL A 379 -6.53 -22.35 22.83
C VAL A 379 -7.12 -22.18 24.21
N SER A 380 -6.79 -23.07 25.17
CA SER A 380 -7.18 -22.87 26.57
C SER A 380 -6.59 -21.56 27.08
N LEU A 381 -7.19 -20.96 28.10
CA LEU A 381 -6.67 -19.71 28.70
C LEU A 381 -5.20 -19.84 29.09
N GLU A 382 -4.79 -21.00 29.60
CA GLU A 382 -3.40 -21.29 29.95
C GLU A 382 -2.47 -21.31 28.74
N GLN A 383 -2.91 -21.93 27.64
CA GLN A 383 -2.15 -21.95 26.37
C GLN A 383 -2.06 -20.55 25.75
N ALA A 384 -3.14 -19.75 25.82
CA ALA A 384 -3.13 -18.38 25.34
C ALA A 384 -2.15 -17.51 26.14
N ILE A 385 -2.09 -17.68 27.46
CA ILE A 385 -1.13 -16.99 28.33
C ILE A 385 0.31 -17.42 28.02
N GLU A 386 0.54 -18.72 27.76
CA GLU A 386 1.88 -19.24 27.43
C GLU A 386 2.38 -18.71 26.07
N ILE A 387 1.51 -18.69 25.04
CA ILE A 387 1.81 -18.11 23.73
C ILE A 387 2.05 -16.61 23.84
N ALA A 388 1.26 -15.90 24.67
CA ALA A 388 1.46 -14.48 24.93
C ALA A 388 2.80 -14.20 25.61
N LYS A 389 3.19 -15.01 26.61
CA LYS A 389 4.51 -14.90 27.28
C LYS A 389 5.67 -15.13 26.32
N GLN A 390 5.56 -16.10 25.40
CA GLN A 390 6.62 -16.40 24.44
C GLN A 390 6.76 -15.35 23.33
N ASN A 391 5.66 -14.73 22.93
CA ASN A 391 5.63 -13.84 21.76
C ASN A 391 5.52 -12.35 22.08
N HIS A 392 5.27 -11.96 23.32
CA HIS A 392 5.10 -10.56 23.69
C HIS A 392 6.44 -9.80 23.62
N PRO A 393 6.57 -8.73 22.80
CA PRO A 393 7.85 -8.03 22.62
C PRO A 393 8.45 -7.48 23.91
N ARG A 394 7.64 -6.97 24.83
CA ARG A 394 8.10 -6.43 26.12
C ARG A 394 8.67 -7.51 27.04
N LEU A 395 8.16 -8.73 26.99
CA LEU A 395 8.70 -9.85 27.77
C LEU A 395 10.03 -10.35 27.17
N LYS A 396 10.18 -10.33 25.85
CA LYS A 396 11.47 -10.62 25.20
C LYS A 396 12.53 -9.56 25.56
N ILE A 397 12.15 -8.29 25.62
CA ILE A 397 13.03 -7.21 26.07
C ILE A 397 13.43 -7.42 27.53
N ALA A 398 12.48 -7.73 28.41
CA ALA A 398 12.75 -7.98 29.84
C ALA A 398 13.65 -9.21 30.06
N THR A 399 13.43 -10.31 29.33
CA THR A 399 14.30 -11.50 29.41
C THR A 399 15.69 -11.23 28.85
N THR A 400 15.83 -10.39 27.84
CA THR A 400 17.14 -9.98 27.31
C THR A 400 17.86 -9.08 28.31
N ALA A 401 17.16 -8.15 28.97
CA ALA A 401 17.73 -7.32 30.02
C ALA A 401 18.19 -8.15 31.24
N ILE A 402 17.43 -9.18 31.63
CA ILE A 402 17.83 -10.12 32.70
C ILE A 402 19.09 -10.89 32.28
N ARG A 403 19.17 -11.39 31.05
CA ARG A 403 20.38 -12.07 30.54
C ARG A 403 21.59 -11.15 30.50
N GLN A 404 21.39 -9.90 30.09
CA GLN A 404 22.45 -8.89 30.10
C GLN A 404 22.93 -8.57 31.51
N ALA A 405 22.03 -8.44 32.47
CA ALA A 405 22.36 -8.26 33.88
C ALA A 405 23.05 -9.50 34.49
N GLN A 406 22.67 -10.70 34.06
CA GLN A 406 23.33 -11.95 34.47
C GLN A 406 24.74 -12.09 33.87
N ALA A 407 24.93 -11.70 32.58
CA ALA A 407 26.22 -11.65 31.94
C ALA A 407 27.15 -10.63 32.61
N GLY A 408 26.64 -9.45 32.94
CA GLY A 408 27.39 -8.43 33.69
C GLY A 408 27.77 -8.83 35.14
N ARG A 409 27.06 -9.79 35.74
CA ARG A 409 27.51 -10.38 37.03
C ARG A 409 28.80 -11.19 36.93
N GLY A 410 29.07 -11.78 35.76
CA GLY A 410 30.36 -12.49 35.51
C GLY A 410 31.55 -11.54 35.44
N GLU A 411 31.38 -10.31 35.00
CA GLU A 411 32.44 -9.29 34.92
C GLU A 411 32.74 -8.62 36.26
N ILE A 412 31.80 -8.65 37.21
CA ILE A 412 32.02 -8.06 38.56
C ILE A 412 32.95 -8.93 39.42
N VAL A 413 33.28 -10.16 39.03
CA VAL A 413 34.17 -11.07 39.77
C VAL A 413 35.64 -10.94 39.33
N GLU A 414 35.96 -10.21 38.25
CA GLU A 414 37.31 -9.75 38.01
C GLU A 414 37.64 -8.62 38.93
N ALA A 415 38.37 -8.93 40.00
CA ALA A 415 38.84 -7.99 41.01
C ALA A 415 39.58 -6.84 40.32
N THR A 416 38.95 -5.67 40.24
CA THR A 416 39.67 -4.44 39.92
C THR A 416 40.79 -4.23 40.92
N PRO A 417 42.05 -4.01 40.47
CA PRO A 417 43.15 -3.75 41.38
C PRO A 417 42.81 -2.50 42.21
N THR A 418 42.76 -2.67 43.52
CA THR A 418 42.49 -1.60 44.45
C THR A 418 43.66 -0.63 44.41
N THR A 419 43.53 0.48 43.72
CA THR A 419 44.51 1.58 43.79
C THR A 419 44.25 2.39 45.05
N PHE A 420 45.16 2.24 46.05
CA PHE A 420 45.21 3.12 47.19
C PHE A 420 45.79 4.47 46.79
N ASN A 421 44.98 5.48 46.62
CA ASN A 421 45.43 6.87 46.52
C ASN A 421 45.60 7.47 47.92
N TYR A 422 46.89 7.55 48.35
CA TYR A 422 47.25 8.24 49.58
C TYR A 422 47.53 9.70 49.20
N SER A 423 46.59 10.63 49.52
CA SER A 423 46.80 12.07 49.40
C SER A 423 47.18 12.62 50.75
N TRP A 424 48.45 13.08 50.91
CA TRP A 424 48.88 13.91 52.01
C TRP A 424 48.30 15.31 51.82
N GLY A 425 47.34 15.66 52.62
CA GLY A 425 46.89 17.06 52.74
C GLY A 425 47.87 17.84 53.60
N GLN A 426 48.57 18.80 53.02
CA GLN A 426 49.15 19.89 53.80
C GLN A 426 48.09 20.92 54.09
N LEU A 427 47.80 21.05 55.38
CA LEU A 427 47.15 22.21 55.95
C LEU A 427 48.14 23.38 55.92
N ASN A 428 47.78 24.46 55.22
CA ASN A 428 48.04 25.86 55.57
C ASN A 428 47.01 26.75 54.94
#